data_5f74970d1bccb3ff4a678bd8f649d893
#
_entry.id   5f74970d1bccb3ff4a678bd8f649d893
#
_cell.length_a   1.000
_cell.length_b   1.000
_cell.length_c   1.000
_cell.angle_alpha   90.00
_cell.angle_beta   90.00
_cell.angle_gamma   90.00
#
_symmetry.space_group_name_H-M   'P 1'
#
loop_
_entity.id
_entity.type
_entity.pdbx_description
1 polymer ?
#
loop_
_entity_poly.entity_id
_entity_poly.type
_entity_poly.pdbx_seq_one_letter_code
_entity_poly.pdbx_strand_id
1 'polypeptide(L)'
;PVSLAGTFGVMYLAGYTLDNLSLMALTIATGFVVDDAIVVVENIMRHMERGKTALQASLDGAREIGFTVVSMSLSLIAVFVPILFMGGIVGRFFHEFAIVMSAAILVSLLVSLTTTPMMCAALLKQPHRGATAPGAAWWARFSRWVDGLQARGLRGYRRSLAWCLRHQPLVLLVLAGVVGLNVTLYTAIEKGFMPEQDTGRISGFIRADQATSYQAMEQRLQRFLAIVQADPAVEHVTGFTGGWQRNAAQMFMTLQRGPGQETSEAVITRLRAQLKDEPGARLFMVPQRDIRIGGRQSSASFDYTLQADDIAELRTWEPRIRQALAQLPELEDVNSDVSDYGLQTTLVIDRDAAMRAGLTMATIDATLNDAFGQRQVGVIYNPLNQYRVVMEAAPRYLQSPETLRGFFFVNSAGQQVPLTAFARITTTNTPLSVSHERGTPASTVSFRLAPGVSL
;
A
#
# COMPACT_ATOMS: atom_id res chain seq x y z
N PRO A 1 1.01 23.89 20.89
CA PRO A 1 -0.41 23.66 20.52
C PRO A 1 -0.90 24.66 19.50
N VAL A 2 -0.66 25.98 19.68
CA VAL A 2 -1.10 27.05 18.77
C VAL A 2 -0.57 26.86 17.36
N SER A 3 0.71 26.51 17.22
CA SER A 3 1.35 26.26 15.91
C SER A 3 0.72 25.09 15.18
N LEU A 4 0.42 24.00 15.88
CA LEU A 4 -0.28 22.84 15.31
C LEU A 4 -1.71 23.18 14.90
N ALA A 5 -2.44 23.93 15.74
CA ALA A 5 -3.78 24.40 15.39
C ALA A 5 -3.78 25.30 14.14
N GLY A 6 -2.77 26.19 14.02
CA GLY A 6 -2.57 27.00 12.83
C GLY A 6 -2.24 26.15 11.59
N THR A 7 -1.46 25.08 11.76
CA THR A 7 -1.14 24.13 10.66
C THR A 7 -2.40 23.42 10.16
N PHE A 8 -3.30 22.98 11.06
CA PHE A 8 -4.60 22.44 10.64
C PHE A 8 -5.43 23.46 9.84
N GLY A 9 -5.36 24.75 10.22
CA GLY A 9 -6.00 25.82 9.45
C GLY A 9 -5.45 25.92 8.03
N VAL A 10 -4.11 25.83 7.86
CA VAL A 10 -3.48 25.85 6.53
C VAL A 10 -3.86 24.60 5.74
N MET A 11 -3.86 23.42 6.37
CA MET A 11 -4.30 22.16 5.71
C MET A 11 -5.73 22.28 5.20
N TYR A 12 -6.65 22.83 6.01
CA TYR A 12 -8.04 23.04 5.62
C TYR A 12 -8.17 23.99 4.42
N LEU A 13 -7.44 25.10 4.41
CA LEU A 13 -7.44 26.07 3.30
C LEU A 13 -6.82 25.50 2.02
N ALA A 14 -5.83 24.60 2.16
CA ALA A 14 -5.19 23.92 1.04
C ALA A 14 -6.00 22.70 0.52
N GLY A 15 -7.10 22.32 1.17
CA GLY A 15 -7.92 21.17 0.80
C GLY A 15 -7.29 19.81 1.13
N TYR A 16 -6.34 19.78 2.06
CA TYR A 16 -5.70 18.53 2.51
C TYR A 16 -6.52 17.83 3.58
N THR A 17 -6.43 16.50 3.57
CA THR A 17 -7.10 15.62 4.54
C THR A 17 -6.10 15.11 5.58
N LEU A 18 -6.64 14.61 6.71
CA LEU A 18 -5.82 13.93 7.70
C LEU A 18 -5.58 12.48 7.25
N ASP A 19 -4.38 12.22 6.76
CA ASP A 19 -3.89 10.91 6.39
C ASP A 19 -2.62 10.52 7.16
N ASN A 20 -2.08 9.34 6.92
CA ASN A 20 -0.88 8.86 7.61
C ASN A 20 0.34 9.75 7.34
N LEU A 21 0.45 10.34 6.15
CA LEU A 21 1.59 11.18 5.77
C LEU A 21 1.50 12.56 6.42
N SER A 22 0.33 13.16 6.44
CA SER A 22 0.09 14.43 7.11
C SER A 22 0.26 14.31 8.62
N LEU A 23 -0.19 13.20 9.25
CA LEU A 23 0.04 12.92 10.66
C LEU A 23 1.53 12.69 10.98
N MET A 24 2.27 12.03 10.11
CA MET A 24 3.71 11.87 10.22
C MET A 24 4.42 13.22 10.13
N ALA A 25 4.01 14.07 9.17
CA ALA A 25 4.52 15.44 9.06
C ALA A 25 4.29 16.24 10.35
N LEU A 26 3.09 16.22 10.91
CA LEU A 26 2.75 16.91 12.16
C LEU A 26 3.56 16.38 13.35
N THR A 27 3.77 15.06 13.42
CA THR A 27 4.57 14.43 14.48
C THR A 27 6.03 14.92 14.44
N ILE A 28 6.63 14.92 13.24
CA ILE A 28 8.01 15.43 13.05
C ILE A 28 8.08 16.94 13.28
N ALA A 29 7.09 17.69 12.77
CA ALA A 29 7.00 19.14 12.95
C ALA A 29 6.95 19.55 14.43
N THR A 30 6.35 18.73 15.30
CA THR A 30 6.27 19.02 16.75
C THR A 30 7.67 19.23 17.36
N GLY A 31 8.67 18.44 16.94
CA GLY A 31 10.06 18.62 17.39
C GLY A 31 10.61 19.99 17.01
N PHE A 32 10.50 20.36 15.73
CA PHE A 32 11.00 21.65 15.23
C PHE A 32 10.27 22.84 15.81
N VAL A 33 8.96 22.73 15.99
CA VAL A 33 8.10 23.78 16.59
C VAL A 33 8.51 24.09 18.02
N VAL A 34 8.89 23.08 18.80
CA VAL A 34 9.32 23.27 20.20
C VAL A 34 10.70 23.92 20.27
N ASP A 35 11.60 23.56 19.37
CA ASP A 35 12.98 24.08 19.37
C ASP A 35 13.05 25.60 19.17
N ASP A 36 12.26 26.15 18.24
CA ASP A 36 12.18 27.59 18.02
C ASP A 36 11.75 28.34 19.30
N ALA A 37 10.76 27.82 20.00
CA ALA A 37 10.28 28.43 21.25
C ALA A 37 11.31 28.35 22.38
N ILE A 38 12.05 27.21 22.49
CA ILE A 38 13.07 27.01 23.51
C ILE A 38 14.19 28.05 23.35
N VAL A 39 14.70 28.24 22.14
CA VAL A 39 15.79 29.19 21.85
C VAL A 39 15.37 30.62 22.22
N VAL A 40 14.11 31.01 21.89
CA VAL A 40 13.59 32.33 22.23
C VAL A 40 13.48 32.50 23.75
N VAL A 41 12.90 31.54 24.46
CA VAL A 41 12.74 31.59 25.93
C VAL A 41 14.10 31.63 26.62
N GLU A 42 15.04 30.81 26.20
CA GLU A 42 16.39 30.76 26.79
C GLU A 42 17.11 32.13 26.67
N ASN A 43 17.06 32.75 25.49
CA ASN A 43 17.69 34.06 25.30
C ASN A 43 17.03 35.15 26.16
N ILE A 44 15.68 35.13 26.25
CA ILE A 44 14.95 36.06 27.13
C ILE A 44 15.36 35.84 28.58
N MET A 45 15.40 34.60 29.05
CA MET A 45 15.83 34.27 30.42
C MET A 45 17.25 34.77 30.70
N ARG A 46 18.18 34.64 29.76
CA ARG A 46 19.56 35.13 29.86
C ARG A 46 19.62 36.67 30.04
N HIS A 47 18.72 37.41 29.37
CA HIS A 47 18.59 38.87 29.58
C HIS A 47 17.99 39.21 30.93
N MET A 48 17.06 38.43 31.44
CA MET A 48 16.48 38.61 32.78
C MET A 48 17.52 38.36 33.89
N GLU A 49 18.38 37.34 33.72
CA GLU A 49 19.45 37.05 34.65
C GLU A 49 20.48 38.18 34.72
N ARG A 50 20.62 38.99 33.66
CA ARG A 50 21.42 40.21 33.61
C ARG A 50 20.76 41.43 34.27
N GLY A 51 19.58 41.25 34.87
CA GLY A 51 18.87 42.27 35.63
C GLY A 51 17.91 43.13 34.87
N LYS A 52 17.58 42.81 33.60
CA LYS A 52 16.53 43.51 32.82
C LYS A 52 15.15 43.12 33.30
N THR A 53 14.20 44.03 33.15
CA THR A 53 12.77 43.72 33.40
C THR A 53 12.25 42.69 32.38
N ALA A 54 11.22 41.92 32.74
CA ALA A 54 10.66 40.89 31.86
C ALA A 54 10.30 41.44 30.46
N LEU A 55 9.68 42.65 30.41
CA LEU A 55 9.32 43.29 29.16
C LEU A 55 10.58 43.69 28.32
N GLN A 56 11.57 44.33 28.95
CA GLN A 56 12.81 44.71 28.24
C GLN A 56 13.59 43.49 27.81
N ALA A 57 13.69 42.47 28.66
CA ALA A 57 14.35 41.19 28.32
C ALA A 57 13.66 40.50 27.14
N SER A 58 12.33 40.51 27.05
CA SER A 58 11.57 39.93 25.95
C SER A 58 11.80 40.68 24.62
N LEU A 59 11.80 42.03 24.66
CA LEU A 59 12.02 42.84 23.47
C LEU A 59 13.48 42.70 22.96
N ASP A 60 14.45 42.84 23.85
CA ASP A 60 15.86 42.76 23.49
C ASP A 60 16.25 41.31 23.08
N GLY A 61 15.74 40.31 23.80
CA GLY A 61 15.99 38.91 23.52
C GLY A 61 15.39 38.49 22.17
N ALA A 62 14.18 38.87 21.88
CA ALA A 62 13.54 38.58 20.59
C ALA A 62 14.24 39.29 19.41
N ARG A 63 14.68 40.54 19.63
CA ARG A 63 15.41 41.30 18.61
C ARG A 63 16.79 40.71 18.30
N GLU A 64 17.50 40.22 19.33
CA GLU A 64 18.85 39.63 19.18
C GLU A 64 18.83 38.35 18.36
N ILE A 65 17.88 37.49 18.61
CA ILE A 65 17.79 36.17 17.95
C ILE A 65 16.85 36.09 16.77
N GLY A 66 16.04 37.14 16.53
CA GLY A 66 14.98 37.12 15.51
C GLY A 66 15.51 36.71 14.15
N PHE A 67 16.64 37.29 13.70
CA PHE A 67 17.27 36.94 12.43
C PHE A 67 17.77 35.49 12.41
N THR A 68 18.29 34.99 13.53
CA THR A 68 18.81 33.60 13.64
C THR A 68 17.67 32.60 13.50
N VAL A 69 16.54 32.84 14.20
CA VAL A 69 15.36 31.97 14.14
C VAL A 69 14.76 31.97 12.73
N VAL A 70 14.63 33.14 12.10
CA VAL A 70 14.18 33.24 10.70
C VAL A 70 15.09 32.46 9.76
N SER A 71 16.42 32.62 9.88
CA SER A 71 17.38 31.90 9.05
C SER A 71 17.30 30.38 9.26
N MET A 72 17.14 29.92 10.50
CA MET A 72 17.00 28.50 10.82
C MET A 72 15.71 27.92 10.18
N SER A 73 14.58 28.57 10.40
CA SER A 73 13.28 28.13 9.86
C SER A 73 13.29 28.14 8.32
N LEU A 74 13.88 29.17 7.71
CA LEU A 74 13.98 29.24 6.23
C LEU A 74 14.90 28.15 5.68
N SER A 75 16.03 27.89 6.33
CA SER A 75 16.94 26.80 5.95
C SER A 75 16.27 25.43 6.08
N LEU A 76 15.46 25.24 7.11
CA LEU A 76 14.71 24.01 7.30
C LEU A 76 13.64 23.81 6.22
N ILE A 77 12.90 24.87 5.86
CA ILE A 77 11.93 24.83 4.75
C ILE A 77 12.65 24.54 3.43
N ALA A 78 13.81 25.12 3.19
CA ALA A 78 14.59 24.89 1.98
C ALA A 78 14.96 23.41 1.75
N VAL A 79 15.07 22.60 2.81
CA VAL A 79 15.28 21.15 2.70
C VAL A 79 14.08 20.44 2.09
N PHE A 80 12.86 20.95 2.29
CA PHE A 80 11.62 20.36 1.75
C PHE A 80 11.28 20.85 0.34
N VAL A 81 11.89 21.97 -0.12
CA VAL A 81 11.63 22.52 -1.45
C VAL A 81 11.90 21.52 -2.58
N PRO A 82 13.00 20.74 -2.61
CA PRO A 82 13.22 19.73 -3.65
C PRO A 82 12.10 18.70 -3.74
N ILE A 83 11.47 18.34 -2.60
CA ILE A 83 10.36 17.38 -2.55
C ILE A 83 9.12 17.96 -3.26
N LEU A 84 8.87 19.25 -3.16
CA LEU A 84 7.76 19.92 -3.85
C LEU A 84 7.88 19.87 -5.37
N PHE A 85 9.10 19.79 -5.90
CA PHE A 85 9.36 19.70 -7.35
C PHE A 85 9.53 18.26 -7.84
N MET A 86 9.40 17.27 -6.95
CA MET A 86 9.49 15.86 -7.32
C MET A 86 8.27 15.44 -8.15
N GLY A 87 8.52 14.88 -9.33
CA GLY A 87 7.48 14.37 -10.21
C GLY A 87 7.04 12.94 -9.89
N GLY A 88 6.04 12.46 -10.62
CA GLY A 88 5.56 11.08 -10.52
C GLY A 88 4.69 10.80 -9.29
N ILE A 89 4.51 9.51 -8.99
CA ILE A 89 3.66 9.05 -7.88
C ILE A 89 4.28 9.45 -6.53
N VAL A 90 5.60 9.32 -6.39
CA VAL A 90 6.32 9.69 -5.16
C VAL A 90 6.14 11.16 -4.85
N GLY A 91 6.30 12.03 -5.86
CA GLY A 91 6.10 13.46 -5.69
C GLY A 91 4.70 13.80 -5.18
N ARG A 92 3.67 13.14 -5.71
CA ARG A 92 2.28 13.36 -5.27
C ARG A 92 2.09 13.01 -3.78
N PHE A 93 2.64 11.90 -3.33
CA PHE A 93 2.56 11.49 -1.92
C PHE A 93 3.30 12.46 -1.00
N PHE A 94 4.54 12.81 -1.34
CA PHE A 94 5.36 13.64 -0.46
C PHE A 94 5.09 15.14 -0.60
N HIS A 95 4.34 15.59 -1.61
CA HIS A 95 3.97 17.00 -1.80
C HIS A 95 3.15 17.51 -0.61
N GLU A 96 2.12 16.77 -0.20
CA GLU A 96 1.32 17.13 0.97
C GLU A 96 2.16 17.16 2.25
N PHE A 97 2.98 16.13 2.47
CA PHE A 97 3.93 16.09 3.58
C PHE A 97 4.83 17.33 3.64
N ALA A 98 5.43 17.72 2.51
CA ALA A 98 6.35 18.84 2.44
C ALA A 98 5.63 20.19 2.69
N ILE A 99 4.41 20.35 2.21
CA ILE A 99 3.60 21.56 2.47
C ILE A 99 3.19 21.63 3.92
N VAL A 100 2.69 20.55 4.52
CA VAL A 100 2.28 20.50 5.93
C VAL A 100 3.46 20.81 6.85
N MET A 101 4.64 20.22 6.58
CA MET A 101 5.87 20.51 7.31
C MET A 101 6.27 21.98 7.19
N SER A 102 6.31 22.52 5.97
CA SER A 102 6.69 23.91 5.72
C SER A 102 5.71 24.88 6.38
N ALA A 103 4.42 24.59 6.32
CA ALA A 103 3.39 25.38 6.98
C ALA A 103 3.55 25.35 8.51
N ALA A 104 3.80 24.19 9.10
CA ALA A 104 4.02 24.06 10.54
C ALA A 104 5.23 24.88 11.01
N ILE A 105 6.33 24.86 10.25
CA ILE A 105 7.54 25.64 10.54
C ILE A 105 7.26 27.14 10.42
N LEU A 106 6.54 27.58 9.36
CA LEU A 106 6.18 29.01 9.18
C LEU A 106 5.27 29.51 10.30
N VAL A 107 4.25 28.75 10.64
CA VAL A 107 3.34 29.11 11.75
C VAL A 107 4.11 29.13 13.08
N SER A 108 5.02 28.15 13.28
CA SER A 108 5.89 28.13 14.47
C SER A 108 6.77 29.36 14.55
N LEU A 109 7.40 29.74 13.46
CA LEU A 109 8.23 30.94 13.37
C LEU A 109 7.45 32.19 13.81
N LEU A 110 6.23 32.37 13.29
CA LEU A 110 5.37 33.50 13.67
C LEU A 110 4.99 33.47 15.16
N VAL A 111 4.61 32.31 15.67
CA VAL A 111 4.24 32.14 17.09
C VAL A 111 5.45 32.36 18.00
N SER A 112 6.62 31.83 17.63
CA SER A 112 7.84 31.93 18.42
C SER A 112 8.39 33.36 18.50
N LEU A 113 8.22 34.16 17.45
CA LEU A 113 8.66 35.55 17.43
C LEU A 113 7.64 36.55 17.99
N THR A 114 6.36 36.16 18.13
CA THR A 114 5.31 37.06 18.64
C THR A 114 4.73 36.60 19.96
N THR A 115 4.12 35.43 19.99
CA THR A 115 3.42 34.91 21.17
C THR A 115 4.36 34.52 22.30
N THR A 116 5.50 33.89 21.96
CA THR A 116 6.46 33.44 22.99
C THR A 116 7.08 34.62 23.75
N PRO A 117 7.59 35.70 23.12
CA PRO A 117 8.06 36.88 23.86
C PRO A 117 6.96 37.57 24.67
N MET A 118 5.73 37.65 24.12
CA MET A 118 4.58 38.19 24.84
C MET A 118 4.28 37.40 26.11
N MET A 119 4.23 36.08 26.00
CA MET A 119 4.02 35.19 27.14
C MET A 119 5.16 35.30 28.17
N CYS A 120 6.39 35.39 27.73
CA CYS A 120 7.55 35.61 28.62
C CYS A 120 7.41 36.95 29.38
N ALA A 121 7.06 38.02 28.69
CA ALA A 121 6.85 39.32 29.31
C ALA A 121 5.72 39.32 30.38
N ALA A 122 4.63 38.55 30.14
CA ALA A 122 3.47 38.48 31.03
C ALA A 122 3.64 37.47 32.18
N LEU A 123 4.27 36.31 31.92
CA LEU A 123 4.31 35.19 32.88
C LEU A 123 5.63 35.07 33.66
N LEU A 124 6.74 35.52 33.10
CA LEU A 124 8.02 35.42 33.79
C LEU A 124 8.16 36.52 34.86
N LYS A 125 8.35 36.10 36.07
CA LYS A 125 8.66 37.00 37.20
C LYS A 125 10.17 37.05 37.40
N GLN A 126 10.69 38.24 37.74
CA GLN A 126 12.08 38.34 38.12
C GLN A 126 12.40 37.38 39.29
N PRO A 127 13.47 36.59 39.20
CA PRO A 127 13.85 35.74 40.31
C PRO A 127 14.21 36.61 41.50
N HIS A 128 13.29 36.69 42.47
CA HIS A 128 13.56 37.38 43.72
C HIS A 128 14.65 36.62 44.46
N ARG A 129 15.86 37.18 44.51
CA ARG A 129 16.92 36.69 45.37
C ARG A 129 16.48 36.86 46.81
N GLY A 130 15.87 35.82 47.40
CA GLY A 130 15.63 35.82 48.83
C GLY A 130 14.27 35.33 49.36
N ALA A 131 13.32 34.93 48.58
CA ALA A 131 12.06 34.39 49.08
C ALA A 131 12.08 32.87 49.22
N THR A 132 12.46 32.37 50.39
CA THR A 132 12.21 30.96 50.79
C THR A 132 10.73 30.84 51.20
N ALA A 133 9.85 30.39 50.32
CA ALA A 133 8.51 30.01 50.67
C ALA A 133 8.55 28.76 51.59
N PRO A 134 7.79 28.77 52.73
CA PRO A 134 7.70 27.60 53.59
C PRO A 134 6.97 26.48 52.85
N GLY A 135 7.61 25.35 52.67
CA GLY A 135 7.10 24.15 51.96
C GLY A 135 7.95 23.71 50.76
N ALA A 136 8.94 24.46 50.31
CA ALA A 136 9.67 24.21 49.09
C ALA A 136 10.97 23.36 49.27
N ALA A 137 11.17 22.70 50.41
CA ALA A 137 12.42 21.97 50.69
C ALA A 137 12.72 20.85 49.65
N TRP A 138 11.69 20.18 49.15
CA TRP A 138 11.79 19.16 48.11
C TRP A 138 12.15 19.76 46.74
N TRP A 139 11.43 20.81 46.34
CA TRP A 139 11.76 21.52 45.07
C TRP A 139 13.16 22.14 45.10
N ALA A 140 13.59 22.70 46.24
CA ALA A 140 14.95 23.21 46.39
C ALA A 140 16.00 22.10 46.40
N ARG A 141 15.72 20.89 46.83
CA ARG A 141 16.61 19.72 46.66
C ARG A 141 16.66 19.22 45.22
N PHE A 142 15.50 19.16 44.59
CA PHE A 142 15.40 18.73 43.19
C PHE A 142 16.13 19.73 42.25
N SER A 143 15.87 21.03 42.39
CA SER A 143 16.58 22.05 41.59
C SER A 143 18.07 21.99 41.79
N ARG A 144 18.59 21.91 43.04
CA ARG A 144 20.03 21.76 43.30
C ARG A 144 20.61 20.49 42.69
N TRP A 145 19.87 19.39 42.67
CA TRP A 145 20.32 18.16 42.02
C TRP A 145 20.40 18.34 40.50
N VAL A 146 19.38 18.96 39.88
CA VAL A 146 19.35 19.28 38.45
C VAL A 146 20.49 20.25 38.08
N ASP A 147 20.67 21.32 38.87
CA ASP A 147 21.76 22.29 38.70
C ASP A 147 23.14 21.62 38.82
N GLY A 148 23.29 20.70 39.76
CA GLY A 148 24.51 19.89 39.94
C GLY A 148 24.77 18.95 38.74
N LEU A 149 23.71 18.33 38.16
CA LEU A 149 23.82 17.52 36.99
C LEU A 149 24.20 18.34 35.75
N GLN A 150 23.55 19.48 35.58
CA GLN A 150 23.81 20.43 34.50
C GLN A 150 25.25 20.99 34.59
N ALA A 151 25.72 21.38 35.78
CA ALA A 151 27.07 21.83 35.97
C ALA A 151 28.13 20.75 35.70
N ARG A 152 27.80 19.47 35.98
CA ARG A 152 28.68 18.33 35.60
C ARG A 152 28.73 18.15 34.11
N GLY A 153 27.55 18.16 33.45
CA GLY A 153 27.41 18.07 31.99
C GLY A 153 28.19 19.18 31.29
N LEU A 154 28.03 20.42 31.72
CA LEU A 154 28.73 21.58 31.17
C LEU A 154 30.27 21.48 31.33
N ARG A 155 30.75 20.98 32.47
CA ARG A 155 32.17 20.72 32.66
C ARG A 155 32.72 19.62 31.74
N GLY A 156 31.93 18.55 31.56
CA GLY A 156 32.24 17.48 30.60
C GLY A 156 32.32 18.01 29.16
N TYR A 157 31.32 18.77 28.75
CA TYR A 157 31.26 19.41 27.43
C TYR A 157 32.46 20.35 27.19
N ARG A 158 32.77 21.23 28.15
CA ARG A 158 33.93 22.13 28.03
C ARG A 158 35.27 21.38 27.88
N ARG A 159 35.43 20.24 28.59
CA ARG A 159 36.63 19.40 28.45
C ARG A 159 36.71 18.74 27.08
N SER A 160 35.61 18.15 26.61
CA SER A 160 35.57 17.51 25.31
C SER A 160 35.78 18.51 24.17
N LEU A 161 35.16 19.69 24.26
CA LEU A 161 35.35 20.77 23.29
C LEU A 161 36.79 21.26 23.24
N ALA A 162 37.41 21.50 24.42
CA ALA A 162 38.81 21.93 24.52
C ALA A 162 39.76 20.85 23.96
N TRP A 163 39.45 19.58 24.15
CA TRP A 163 40.21 18.47 23.58
C TRP A 163 40.06 18.43 22.03
N CYS A 164 38.87 18.55 21.50
CA CYS A 164 38.61 18.62 20.05
C CYS A 164 39.35 19.80 19.40
N LEU A 165 39.31 20.97 20.02
CA LEU A 165 39.99 22.16 19.51
C LEU A 165 41.53 22.04 19.57
N ARG A 166 42.07 21.25 20.50
CA ARG A 166 43.53 20.95 20.55
C ARG A 166 43.94 19.92 19.50
N HIS A 167 43.07 19.01 19.12
CA HIS A 167 43.37 17.90 18.22
C HIS A 167 42.61 18.03 16.91
N GLN A 168 42.59 19.24 16.33
CA GLN A 168 41.87 19.53 15.09
C GLN A 168 42.16 18.52 13.95
N PRO A 169 43.44 18.13 13.66
CA PRO A 169 43.69 17.17 12.57
C PRO A 169 43.09 15.80 12.84
N LEU A 170 43.05 15.35 14.11
CA LEU A 170 42.38 14.09 14.46
C LEU A 170 40.87 14.17 14.26
N VAL A 171 40.25 15.28 14.65
CA VAL A 171 38.79 15.49 14.46
C VAL A 171 38.45 15.55 12.97
N LEU A 172 39.28 16.19 12.15
CA LEU A 172 39.11 16.20 10.69
C LEU A 172 39.28 14.80 10.08
N LEU A 173 40.23 14.01 10.59
CA LEU A 173 40.42 12.62 10.14
C LEU A 173 39.19 11.76 10.49
N VAL A 174 38.63 11.91 11.71
CA VAL A 174 37.40 11.24 12.12
C VAL A 174 36.25 11.68 11.25
N LEU A 175 36.11 12.98 10.94
CA LEU A 175 35.09 13.50 10.05
C LEU A 175 35.22 12.88 8.65
N ALA A 176 36.43 12.85 8.08
CA ALA A 176 36.70 12.23 6.79
C ALA A 176 36.35 10.73 6.80
N GLY A 177 36.68 10.03 7.90
CA GLY A 177 36.32 8.62 8.10
C GLY A 177 34.81 8.40 8.16
N VAL A 178 34.06 9.26 8.86
CA VAL A 178 32.63 9.21 8.94
C VAL A 178 32.00 9.49 7.56
N VAL A 179 32.49 10.46 6.81
CA VAL A 179 32.02 10.75 5.44
C VAL A 179 32.29 9.55 4.52
N GLY A 180 33.52 8.97 4.59
CA GLY A 180 33.86 7.76 3.83
C GLY A 180 32.97 6.58 4.18
N LEU A 181 32.70 6.35 5.47
CA LEU A 181 31.77 5.32 5.95
C LEU A 181 30.35 5.59 5.48
N ASN A 182 29.91 6.84 5.47
CA ASN A 182 28.58 7.21 4.99
C ASN A 182 28.41 6.89 3.51
N VAL A 183 29.41 7.20 2.67
CA VAL A 183 29.42 6.87 1.25
C VAL A 183 29.39 5.35 1.04
N THR A 184 30.20 4.59 1.77
CA THR A 184 30.21 3.12 1.64
C THR A 184 28.91 2.49 2.09
N LEU A 185 28.34 2.94 3.21
CA LEU A 185 27.04 2.47 3.68
C LEU A 185 25.91 2.85 2.70
N TYR A 186 25.94 4.07 2.17
CA TYR A 186 24.96 4.52 1.17
C TYR A 186 24.98 3.67 -0.09
N THR A 187 26.16 3.23 -0.54
CA THR A 187 26.27 2.35 -1.72
C THR A 187 25.89 0.90 -1.42
N ALA A 188 26.14 0.43 -0.18
CA ALA A 188 25.89 -0.94 0.25
C ALA A 188 24.44 -1.22 0.67
N ILE A 189 23.71 -0.18 1.13
CA ILE A 189 22.30 -0.33 1.54
C ILE A 189 21.41 -0.58 0.32
N GLU A 190 20.55 -1.58 0.44
CA GLU A 190 19.50 -1.86 -0.54
C GLU A 190 18.57 -0.65 -0.70
N LYS A 191 18.36 -0.23 -1.96
CA LYS A 191 17.55 0.95 -2.30
C LYS A 191 16.20 0.49 -2.79
N GLY A 192 15.23 0.41 -1.88
CA GLY A 192 13.83 0.11 -2.20
C GLY A 192 12.99 1.37 -2.34
N PHE A 193 11.95 1.30 -3.17
CA PHE A 193 11.02 2.41 -3.38
C PHE A 193 10.19 2.72 -2.12
N MET A 194 9.76 1.68 -1.41
CA MET A 194 9.09 1.77 -0.11
C MET A 194 9.56 0.64 0.81
N PRO A 195 9.78 0.92 2.10
CA PRO A 195 10.10 -0.13 3.05
C PRO A 195 8.94 -1.11 3.14
N GLU A 196 9.26 -2.38 3.20
CA GLU A 196 8.25 -3.41 3.45
C GLU A 196 7.74 -3.27 4.89
N GLN A 197 6.44 -3.00 5.01
CA GLN A 197 5.78 -2.95 6.31
C GLN A 197 5.14 -4.32 6.59
N ASP A 198 5.47 -4.91 7.71
CA ASP A 198 4.80 -6.10 8.18
C ASP A 198 3.57 -5.71 9.02
N THR A 199 2.41 -5.74 8.37
CA THR A 199 1.13 -5.43 9.00
C THR A 199 0.52 -6.64 9.72
N GLY A 200 1.16 -7.82 9.64
CA GLY A 200 0.59 -9.09 10.09
C GLY A 200 -0.61 -9.55 9.23
N ARG A 201 -0.77 -8.99 8.03
CA ARG A 201 -1.81 -9.39 7.09
C ARG A 201 -1.18 -9.85 5.79
N ILE A 202 -1.69 -10.96 5.24
CA ILE A 202 -1.22 -11.54 3.99
C ILE A 202 -2.42 -11.69 3.05
N SER A 203 -2.24 -11.27 1.80
CA SER A 203 -3.19 -11.55 0.72
C SER A 203 -2.70 -12.75 -0.08
N GLY A 204 -3.55 -13.74 -0.27
CA GLY A 204 -3.29 -14.92 -1.07
C GLY A 204 -4.12 -14.94 -2.35
N PHE A 205 -3.52 -15.36 -3.45
CA PHE A 205 -4.18 -15.55 -4.74
C PHE A 205 -3.97 -17.00 -5.16
N ILE A 206 -5.06 -17.75 -5.25
CA ILE A 206 -5.04 -19.14 -5.73
C ILE A 206 -5.37 -19.11 -7.22
N ARG A 207 -4.53 -19.71 -8.03
CA ARG A 207 -4.76 -19.89 -9.45
C ARG A 207 -4.67 -21.36 -9.82
N ALA A 208 -5.74 -21.89 -10.37
CA ALA A 208 -5.83 -23.23 -10.89
C ALA A 208 -5.69 -23.25 -12.41
N ASP A 209 -5.66 -24.45 -12.99
CA ASP A 209 -5.72 -24.64 -14.44
C ASP A 209 -6.93 -23.93 -15.05
N GLN A 210 -6.78 -23.39 -16.26
CA GLN A 210 -7.83 -22.59 -16.93
C GLN A 210 -9.07 -23.39 -17.27
N ALA A 211 -8.98 -24.70 -17.36
CA ALA A 211 -10.12 -25.62 -17.56
C ALA A 211 -10.86 -25.96 -16.26
N THR A 212 -10.41 -25.45 -15.11
CA THR A 212 -11.01 -25.77 -13.81
C THR A 212 -12.41 -25.21 -13.68
N SER A 213 -13.39 -26.07 -13.34
CA SER A 213 -14.76 -25.64 -13.03
C SER A 213 -14.86 -24.92 -11.70
N TYR A 214 -15.95 -24.20 -11.49
CA TYR A 214 -16.23 -23.54 -10.21
C TYR A 214 -16.24 -24.53 -9.03
N GLN A 215 -16.91 -25.68 -9.19
CA GLN A 215 -17.01 -26.70 -8.14
C GLN A 215 -15.64 -27.30 -7.76
N ALA A 216 -14.79 -27.54 -8.77
CA ALA A 216 -13.43 -27.99 -8.51
C ALA A 216 -12.57 -26.93 -7.85
N MET A 217 -12.78 -25.64 -8.18
CA MET A 217 -12.11 -24.53 -7.57
C MET A 217 -12.52 -24.32 -6.11
N GLU A 218 -13.82 -24.48 -5.82
CA GLU A 218 -14.36 -24.43 -4.46
C GLU A 218 -13.71 -25.50 -3.55
N GLN A 219 -13.64 -26.75 -4.00
CA GLN A 219 -13.01 -27.83 -3.26
C GLN A 219 -11.52 -27.54 -3.01
N ARG A 220 -10.82 -27.00 -4.01
CA ARG A 220 -9.41 -26.59 -3.86
C ARG A 220 -9.26 -25.48 -2.84
N LEU A 221 -10.10 -24.44 -2.92
CA LEU A 221 -10.09 -23.34 -1.95
C LEU A 221 -10.28 -23.86 -0.53
N GLN A 222 -11.25 -24.74 -0.29
CA GLN A 222 -11.49 -25.35 1.04
C GLN A 222 -10.25 -26.08 1.54
N ARG A 223 -9.55 -26.83 0.67
CA ARG A 223 -8.31 -27.52 1.04
C ARG A 223 -7.19 -26.55 1.40
N PHE A 224 -6.97 -25.52 0.60
CA PHE A 224 -5.97 -24.47 0.88
C PHE A 224 -6.29 -23.73 2.18
N LEU A 225 -7.57 -23.40 2.43
CA LEU A 225 -8.00 -22.78 3.68
C LEU A 225 -7.70 -23.68 4.90
N ALA A 226 -7.96 -24.98 4.80
CA ALA A 226 -7.68 -25.92 5.88
C ALA A 226 -6.18 -26.01 6.20
N ILE A 227 -5.32 -26.05 5.18
CA ILE A 227 -3.86 -26.10 5.36
C ILE A 227 -3.34 -24.82 6.00
N VAL A 228 -3.79 -23.67 5.51
CA VAL A 228 -3.38 -22.35 6.01
C VAL A 228 -3.88 -22.13 7.44
N GLN A 229 -5.11 -22.51 7.75
CA GLN A 229 -5.69 -22.38 9.10
C GLN A 229 -4.98 -23.30 10.13
N ALA A 230 -4.35 -24.38 9.69
CA ALA A 230 -3.59 -25.27 10.56
C ALA A 230 -2.21 -24.69 10.96
N ASP A 231 -1.74 -23.63 10.31
CA ASP A 231 -0.48 -22.98 10.68
C ASP A 231 -0.63 -22.20 12.00
N PRO A 232 0.24 -22.43 12.99
CA PRO A 232 0.12 -21.81 14.32
C PRO A 232 0.26 -20.29 14.33
N ALA A 233 0.89 -19.70 13.31
CA ALA A 233 1.04 -18.24 13.20
C ALA A 233 -0.22 -17.56 12.61
N VAL A 234 -1.15 -18.33 12.02
CA VAL A 234 -2.37 -17.79 11.41
C VAL A 234 -3.50 -17.75 12.45
N GLU A 235 -4.02 -16.56 12.71
CA GLU A 235 -5.17 -16.34 13.59
C GLU A 235 -6.47 -16.59 12.86
N HIS A 236 -6.62 -15.95 11.69
CA HIS A 236 -7.83 -16.06 10.87
C HIS A 236 -7.46 -16.14 9.39
N VAL A 237 -8.23 -16.96 8.66
CA VAL A 237 -8.18 -17.01 7.21
C VAL A 237 -9.60 -16.96 6.63
N THR A 238 -9.77 -16.16 5.59
CA THR A 238 -11.01 -16.05 4.82
C THR A 238 -10.71 -16.15 3.34
N GLY A 239 -11.50 -16.91 2.60
CA GLY A 239 -11.31 -17.06 1.16
C GLY A 239 -12.63 -17.08 0.40
N PHE A 240 -12.58 -16.65 -0.85
CA PHE A 240 -13.72 -16.70 -1.76
C PHE A 240 -13.27 -16.98 -3.20
N THR A 241 -14.15 -17.63 -3.94
CA THR A 241 -14.01 -17.93 -5.37
C THR A 241 -15.27 -17.50 -6.12
N GLY A 242 -15.24 -17.56 -7.46
CA GLY A 242 -16.38 -17.19 -8.29
C GLY A 242 -16.49 -15.70 -8.58
N GLY A 243 -15.44 -14.92 -8.35
CA GLY A 243 -15.37 -13.50 -8.74
C GLY A 243 -15.06 -13.31 -10.24
N TRP A 244 -13.89 -12.75 -10.58
CA TRP A 244 -13.51 -12.38 -11.94
C TRP A 244 -13.24 -13.60 -12.87
N GLN A 245 -12.68 -14.68 -12.31
CA GLN A 245 -12.35 -15.90 -13.08
C GLN A 245 -12.75 -17.14 -12.29
N ARG A 246 -13.27 -18.15 -12.99
CA ARG A 246 -13.74 -19.41 -12.39
C ARG A 246 -12.61 -20.28 -11.83
N ASN A 247 -11.41 -20.14 -12.37
CA ASN A 247 -10.20 -20.86 -11.97
C ASN A 247 -9.34 -20.10 -10.96
N ALA A 248 -9.86 -19.05 -10.35
CA ALA A 248 -9.16 -18.23 -9.39
C ALA A 248 -9.93 -18.08 -8.08
N ALA A 249 -9.19 -17.96 -6.98
CA ALA A 249 -9.73 -17.61 -5.67
C ALA A 249 -8.82 -16.61 -4.97
N GLN A 250 -9.40 -15.85 -4.06
CA GLN A 250 -8.66 -14.93 -3.19
C GLN A 250 -8.76 -15.41 -1.75
N MET A 251 -7.71 -15.16 -0.99
CA MET A 251 -7.59 -15.52 0.42
C MET A 251 -6.99 -14.34 1.18
N PHE A 252 -7.49 -14.08 2.36
CA PHE A 252 -6.95 -13.09 3.27
C PHE A 252 -6.64 -13.75 4.60
N MET A 253 -5.42 -13.56 5.07
CA MET A 253 -4.90 -14.13 6.29
C MET A 253 -4.52 -13.02 7.26
N THR A 254 -4.83 -13.21 8.52
CA THR A 254 -4.38 -12.38 9.63
C THR A 254 -3.51 -13.23 10.53
N LEU A 255 -2.30 -12.76 10.82
CA LEU A 255 -1.37 -13.42 11.70
C LEU A 255 -1.63 -13.06 13.16
N GLN A 256 -1.29 -13.96 14.07
CA GLN A 256 -1.36 -13.72 15.51
C GLN A 256 -0.44 -12.56 15.89
N ARG A 257 -0.93 -11.67 16.76
CA ARG A 257 -0.16 -10.53 17.28
C ARG A 257 0.36 -10.84 18.68
N GLY A 258 1.65 -10.60 18.93
CA GLY A 258 2.21 -10.77 20.27
C GLY A 258 3.75 -10.67 20.32
N PRO A 259 4.33 -10.71 21.52
CA PRO A 259 5.77 -10.80 21.69
C PRO A 259 6.29 -12.10 21.09
N GLY A 260 7.22 -12.02 20.13
CA GLY A 260 7.74 -13.17 19.39
C GLY A 260 6.97 -13.52 18.11
N GLN A 261 6.15 -12.60 17.61
CA GLN A 261 5.44 -12.74 16.34
C GLN A 261 6.43 -13.05 15.21
N GLU A 262 6.13 -14.09 14.43
CA GLU A 262 6.85 -14.38 13.20
C GLU A 262 6.53 -13.32 12.13
N THR A 263 7.52 -13.01 11.30
CA THR A 263 7.32 -12.09 10.19
C THR A 263 6.42 -12.70 9.13
N SER A 264 5.61 -11.87 8.46
CA SER A 264 4.78 -12.30 7.33
C SER A 264 5.57 -13.06 6.27
N GLU A 265 6.83 -12.68 6.03
CA GLU A 265 7.71 -13.33 5.06
C GLU A 265 8.13 -14.74 5.51
N ALA A 266 8.43 -14.95 6.79
CA ALA A 266 8.73 -16.28 7.34
C ALA A 266 7.53 -17.23 7.21
N VAL A 267 6.33 -16.73 7.51
CA VAL A 267 5.08 -17.51 7.37
C VAL A 267 4.81 -17.85 5.91
N ILE A 268 4.98 -16.87 4.98
CA ILE A 268 4.83 -17.09 3.54
C ILE A 268 5.80 -18.17 3.05
N THR A 269 7.06 -18.11 3.46
CA THR A 269 8.07 -19.07 3.05
C THR A 269 7.71 -20.49 3.52
N ARG A 270 7.27 -20.64 4.79
CA ARG A 270 6.82 -21.92 5.34
C ARG A 270 5.59 -22.47 4.63
N LEU A 271 4.55 -21.65 4.48
CA LEU A 271 3.32 -22.05 3.79
C LEU A 271 3.58 -22.40 2.31
N ARG A 272 4.47 -21.68 1.64
CA ARG A 272 4.88 -22.00 0.26
C ARG A 272 5.53 -23.37 0.17
N ALA A 273 6.40 -23.72 1.12
CA ALA A 273 7.03 -25.03 1.17
C ALA A 273 6.00 -26.15 1.38
N GLN A 274 5.01 -25.94 2.26
CA GLN A 274 3.94 -26.92 2.53
C GLN A 274 2.98 -27.10 1.34
N LEU A 275 2.73 -26.04 0.59
CA LEU A 275 1.76 -26.03 -0.51
C LEU A 275 2.38 -26.27 -1.90
N LYS A 276 3.70 -26.47 -1.96
CA LYS A 276 4.43 -26.65 -3.21
C LYS A 276 3.92 -27.85 -4.01
N ASP A 277 3.57 -28.94 -3.33
CA ASP A 277 3.18 -30.21 -3.93
C ASP A 277 1.65 -30.41 -4.00
N GLU A 278 0.85 -29.38 -3.63
CA GLU A 278 -0.60 -29.46 -3.79
C GLU A 278 -1.00 -29.44 -5.29
N PRO A 279 -1.71 -30.50 -5.75
CA PRO A 279 -1.99 -30.63 -7.16
C PRO A 279 -3.08 -29.68 -7.65
N GLY A 280 -2.92 -29.20 -8.87
CA GLY A 280 -3.97 -28.54 -9.66
C GLY A 280 -4.21 -27.08 -9.38
N ALA A 281 -3.55 -26.45 -8.39
CA ALA A 281 -3.57 -25.01 -8.17
C ALA A 281 -2.29 -24.54 -7.47
N ARG A 282 -1.98 -23.25 -7.63
CA ARG A 282 -0.88 -22.58 -6.93
C ARG A 282 -1.40 -21.42 -6.10
N LEU A 283 -0.84 -21.26 -4.88
CA LEU A 283 -1.10 -20.14 -4.01
C LEU A 283 0.06 -19.13 -4.08
N PHE A 284 -0.24 -17.93 -4.49
CA PHE A 284 0.66 -16.78 -4.45
C PHE A 284 0.32 -15.93 -3.24
N MET A 285 1.30 -15.58 -2.43
CA MET A 285 1.10 -14.84 -1.19
C MET A 285 1.95 -13.58 -1.19
N VAL A 286 1.33 -12.47 -0.77
CA VAL A 286 1.97 -11.15 -0.69
C VAL A 286 1.60 -10.51 0.64
N PRO A 287 2.56 -9.98 1.42
CA PRO A 287 2.26 -9.17 2.59
C PRO A 287 1.38 -7.99 2.21
N GLN A 288 0.34 -7.74 2.99
CA GLN A 288 -0.55 -6.60 2.74
C GLN A 288 0.12 -5.33 3.24
N ARG A 289 0.29 -4.36 2.35
CA ARG A 289 0.84 -3.04 2.66
C ARG A 289 -0.29 -2.05 2.92
N ASP A 290 -0.09 -1.10 3.82
CA ASP A 290 -1.06 -0.03 4.09
C ASP A 290 -1.17 0.93 2.90
N ILE A 291 -0.05 1.20 2.23
CA ILE A 291 -0.01 2.04 1.04
C ILE A 291 0.23 1.17 -0.19
N ARG A 292 -0.73 1.16 -1.10
CA ARG A 292 -0.63 0.48 -2.41
C ARG A 292 -0.35 1.51 -3.48
N ILE A 293 0.69 1.25 -4.27
CA ILE A 293 1.03 2.06 -5.43
C ILE A 293 0.71 1.24 -6.67
N GLY A 294 -0.18 1.75 -7.52
CA GLY A 294 -0.66 1.06 -8.71
C GLY A 294 -2.16 0.77 -8.68
N GLY A 295 -2.79 0.69 -9.85
CA GLY A 295 -4.25 0.57 -10.01
C GLY A 295 -4.76 -0.87 -10.03
N ARG A 296 -3.89 -1.89 -10.15
CA ARG A 296 -4.30 -3.30 -10.25
C ARG A 296 -3.95 -4.10 -9.00
N GLN A 297 -4.81 -5.04 -8.66
CA GLN A 297 -4.49 -6.08 -7.69
C GLN A 297 -3.58 -7.09 -8.38
N SER A 298 -2.31 -7.12 -7.97
CA SER A 298 -1.32 -8.06 -8.45
C SER A 298 -1.18 -9.25 -7.51
N SER A 299 -0.79 -10.40 -8.07
CA SER A 299 -0.43 -11.60 -7.32
C SER A 299 1.00 -11.55 -6.76
N ALA A 300 1.75 -10.47 -7.06
CA ALA A 300 3.14 -10.29 -6.65
C ALA A 300 3.45 -8.83 -6.29
N SER A 301 4.67 -8.56 -5.83
CA SER A 301 5.09 -7.22 -5.39
C SER A 301 5.38 -6.27 -6.53
N PHE A 302 5.74 -6.80 -7.71
CA PHE A 302 6.12 -6.03 -8.89
C PHE A 302 5.40 -6.55 -10.13
N ASP A 303 5.11 -5.63 -11.04
CA ASP A 303 4.38 -5.88 -12.27
C ASP A 303 5.14 -5.28 -13.46
N TYR A 304 5.19 -6.07 -14.55
CA TYR A 304 5.67 -5.63 -15.85
C TYR A 304 4.55 -5.77 -16.87
N THR A 305 4.04 -4.66 -17.38
CA THR A 305 2.90 -4.66 -18.31
C THR A 305 3.41 -4.50 -19.75
N LEU A 306 3.06 -5.48 -20.58
CA LEU A 306 3.27 -5.48 -22.03
C LEU A 306 2.03 -4.92 -22.69
N GLN A 307 2.21 -4.07 -23.68
CA GLN A 307 1.13 -3.50 -24.50
C GLN A 307 1.48 -3.72 -25.98
N ALA A 308 0.48 -4.05 -26.79
CA ALA A 308 0.62 -4.11 -28.24
C ALA A 308 -0.70 -3.71 -28.89
N ASP A 309 -0.64 -3.21 -30.12
CA ASP A 309 -1.83 -2.83 -30.88
C ASP A 309 -2.65 -4.05 -31.30
N ASP A 310 -2.00 -5.20 -31.47
CA ASP A 310 -2.61 -6.48 -31.82
C ASP A 310 -2.43 -7.52 -30.70
N ILE A 311 -3.51 -8.19 -30.34
CA ILE A 311 -3.49 -9.29 -29.38
C ILE A 311 -2.65 -10.48 -29.85
N ALA A 312 -2.52 -10.71 -31.16
CA ALA A 312 -1.69 -11.77 -31.71
C ALA A 312 -0.19 -11.52 -31.44
N GLU A 313 0.21 -10.27 -31.44
CA GLU A 313 1.56 -9.85 -31.09
C GLU A 313 1.85 -10.10 -29.60
N LEU A 314 0.92 -9.74 -28.70
CA LEU A 314 1.04 -10.04 -27.28
C LEU A 314 1.18 -11.54 -27.01
N ARG A 315 0.39 -12.37 -27.69
CA ARG A 315 0.44 -13.84 -27.58
C ARG A 315 1.77 -14.41 -28.04
N THR A 316 2.46 -13.72 -28.91
CA THR A 316 3.78 -14.14 -29.40
C THR A 316 4.89 -13.75 -28.44
N TRP A 317 4.84 -12.54 -27.88
CA TRP A 317 5.91 -11.99 -27.06
C TRP A 317 5.79 -12.29 -25.58
N GLU A 318 4.58 -12.33 -25.03
CA GLU A 318 4.37 -12.58 -23.59
C GLU A 318 5.04 -13.87 -23.11
N PRO A 319 4.83 -15.04 -23.74
CA PRO A 319 5.46 -16.29 -23.27
C PRO A 319 6.98 -16.23 -23.31
N ARG A 320 7.56 -15.55 -24.31
CA ARG A 320 9.00 -15.40 -24.46
C ARG A 320 9.58 -14.53 -23.35
N ILE A 321 8.94 -13.40 -23.08
CA ILE A 321 9.36 -12.47 -22.02
C ILE A 321 9.19 -13.12 -20.66
N ARG A 322 8.04 -13.74 -20.40
CA ARG A 322 7.78 -14.46 -19.13
C ARG A 322 8.80 -15.57 -18.90
N GLN A 323 9.15 -16.32 -19.93
CA GLN A 323 10.16 -17.37 -19.82
C GLN A 323 11.55 -16.80 -19.57
N ALA A 324 11.92 -15.69 -20.23
CA ALA A 324 13.19 -15.01 -19.99
C ALA A 324 13.27 -14.46 -18.56
N LEU A 325 12.19 -13.82 -18.06
CA LEU A 325 12.11 -13.33 -16.68
C LEU A 325 12.19 -14.49 -15.66
N ALA A 326 11.56 -15.63 -15.95
CA ALA A 326 11.60 -16.80 -15.07
C ALA A 326 12.97 -17.48 -14.97
N GLN A 327 13.91 -17.15 -15.87
CA GLN A 327 15.28 -17.67 -15.83
C GLN A 327 16.24 -16.77 -15.04
N LEU A 328 15.80 -15.56 -14.67
CA LEU A 328 16.62 -14.64 -13.88
C LEU A 328 16.65 -15.09 -12.42
N PRO A 329 17.83 -15.29 -11.81
CA PRO A 329 17.94 -15.72 -10.42
C PRO A 329 17.49 -14.65 -9.42
N GLU A 330 17.38 -13.41 -9.87
CA GLU A 330 16.91 -12.27 -9.08
C GLU A 330 15.39 -12.23 -8.92
N LEU A 331 14.65 -13.03 -9.72
CA LEU A 331 13.19 -13.01 -9.75
C LEU A 331 12.60 -14.34 -9.26
N GLU A 332 11.56 -14.22 -8.43
CA GLU A 332 10.76 -15.34 -7.95
C GLU A 332 9.29 -15.17 -8.32
N ASP A 333 8.55 -16.28 -8.35
CA ASP A 333 7.09 -16.30 -8.54
C ASP A 333 6.62 -15.58 -9.82
N VAL A 334 7.41 -15.67 -10.90
CA VAL A 334 7.04 -15.07 -12.18
C VAL A 334 5.75 -15.70 -12.71
N ASN A 335 4.71 -14.89 -12.84
CA ASN A 335 3.36 -15.28 -13.26
C ASN A 335 2.79 -14.27 -14.25
N SER A 336 1.82 -14.70 -15.05
CA SER A 336 1.16 -13.87 -16.06
C SER A 336 -0.35 -13.85 -15.88
N ASP A 337 -1.01 -12.78 -16.28
CA ASP A 337 -2.48 -12.65 -16.33
C ASP A 337 -3.07 -13.25 -17.62
N VAL A 338 -2.25 -13.70 -18.57
CA VAL A 338 -2.71 -14.35 -19.81
C VAL A 338 -3.44 -15.65 -19.49
N SER A 339 -4.61 -15.82 -20.06
CA SER A 339 -5.50 -16.96 -19.84
C SER A 339 -6.16 -17.40 -21.16
N ASP A 340 -5.33 -17.85 -22.12
CA ASP A 340 -5.76 -18.18 -23.48
C ASP A 340 -6.24 -19.66 -23.67
N TYR A 341 -6.14 -20.48 -22.61
CA TYR A 341 -6.44 -21.93 -22.70
C TYR A 341 -7.77 -22.31 -22.03
N GLY A 342 -8.67 -21.35 -21.86
CA GLY A 342 -10.03 -21.65 -21.38
C GLY A 342 -10.77 -22.59 -22.34
N LEU A 343 -11.41 -23.62 -21.83
CA LEU A 343 -12.20 -24.53 -22.66
C LEU A 343 -13.52 -23.86 -23.11
N GLN A 344 -13.76 -23.90 -24.40
CA GLN A 344 -14.99 -23.43 -25.03
C GLN A 344 -15.66 -24.55 -25.79
N THR A 345 -16.95 -24.75 -25.58
CA THR A 345 -17.78 -25.62 -26.41
C THR A 345 -18.36 -24.78 -27.53
N THR A 346 -18.04 -25.16 -28.78
CA THR A 346 -18.52 -24.49 -29.99
C THR A 346 -19.48 -25.38 -30.72
N LEU A 347 -20.67 -24.83 -31.05
CA LEU A 347 -21.64 -25.48 -31.90
C LEU A 347 -21.46 -25.00 -33.35
N VAL A 348 -21.03 -25.89 -34.22
CA VAL A 348 -20.96 -25.63 -35.66
C VAL A 348 -22.29 -26.07 -36.30
N ILE A 349 -23.15 -25.11 -36.62
CA ILE A 349 -24.52 -25.37 -37.12
C ILE A 349 -24.48 -25.47 -38.65
N ASP A 350 -25.00 -26.58 -39.16
CA ASP A 350 -25.33 -26.75 -40.58
C ASP A 350 -26.68 -26.08 -40.81
N ARG A 351 -26.67 -24.90 -41.41
CA ARG A 351 -27.88 -24.08 -41.62
C ARG A 351 -28.84 -24.73 -42.58
N ASP A 352 -28.36 -25.45 -43.62
CA ASP A 352 -29.21 -26.14 -44.59
C ASP A 352 -29.86 -27.35 -43.97
N ALA A 353 -29.15 -28.11 -43.14
CA ALA A 353 -29.74 -29.21 -42.38
C ALA A 353 -30.80 -28.71 -41.38
N ALA A 354 -30.54 -27.59 -40.67
CA ALA A 354 -31.52 -26.98 -39.77
C ALA A 354 -32.80 -26.54 -40.50
N MET A 355 -32.66 -25.87 -41.65
CA MET A 355 -33.80 -25.44 -42.46
C MET A 355 -34.59 -26.64 -42.97
N ARG A 356 -33.96 -27.69 -43.44
CA ARG A 356 -34.63 -28.96 -43.87
C ARG A 356 -35.41 -29.61 -42.71
N ALA A 357 -34.92 -29.47 -41.49
CA ALA A 357 -35.57 -29.93 -40.26
C ALA A 357 -36.70 -29.01 -39.77
N GLY A 358 -37.00 -27.90 -40.47
CA GLY A 358 -38.00 -26.92 -40.09
C GLY A 358 -37.61 -26.00 -38.94
N LEU A 359 -36.30 -25.78 -38.71
CA LEU A 359 -35.74 -24.89 -37.69
C LEU A 359 -35.17 -23.64 -38.35
N THR A 360 -35.46 -22.48 -37.76
CA THR A 360 -34.81 -21.20 -38.11
C THR A 360 -33.66 -20.92 -37.16
N MET A 361 -32.64 -20.15 -37.59
CA MET A 361 -31.58 -19.72 -36.71
C MET A 361 -32.10 -18.99 -35.49
N ALA A 362 -33.10 -18.12 -35.64
CA ALA A 362 -33.74 -17.42 -34.54
C ALA A 362 -34.32 -18.35 -33.46
N THR A 363 -34.97 -19.46 -33.92
CA THR A 363 -35.51 -20.48 -33.00
C THR A 363 -34.37 -21.20 -32.25
N ILE A 364 -33.29 -21.54 -32.97
CA ILE A 364 -32.13 -22.21 -32.38
C ILE A 364 -31.49 -21.31 -31.33
N ASP A 365 -31.21 -20.06 -31.69
CA ASP A 365 -30.56 -19.09 -30.79
C ASP A 365 -31.43 -18.81 -29.55
N ALA A 366 -32.75 -18.61 -29.73
CA ALA A 366 -33.68 -18.40 -28.64
C ALA A 366 -33.71 -19.60 -27.66
N THR A 367 -33.80 -20.82 -28.20
CA THR A 367 -33.85 -22.04 -27.38
C THR A 367 -32.56 -22.28 -26.60
N LEU A 368 -31.40 -22.06 -27.24
CA LEU A 368 -30.11 -22.14 -26.57
C LEU A 368 -29.94 -21.06 -25.49
N ASN A 369 -30.37 -19.83 -25.78
CA ASN A 369 -30.34 -18.74 -24.80
C ASN A 369 -31.27 -19.02 -23.62
N ASP A 370 -32.47 -19.61 -23.86
CA ASP A 370 -33.39 -20.00 -22.80
C ASP A 370 -32.81 -21.08 -21.88
N ALA A 371 -32.03 -22.01 -22.44
CA ALA A 371 -31.44 -23.11 -21.68
C ALA A 371 -30.11 -22.75 -21.00
N PHE A 372 -29.24 -21.97 -21.65
CA PHE A 372 -27.87 -21.77 -21.23
C PHE A 372 -27.47 -20.29 -20.98
N GLY A 373 -28.35 -19.36 -21.41
CA GLY A 373 -28.07 -17.92 -21.36
C GLY A 373 -28.62 -17.19 -20.14
N GLN A 374 -29.14 -17.89 -19.13
CA GLN A 374 -29.76 -17.28 -17.95
C GLN A 374 -30.81 -16.23 -18.27
N ARG A 375 -31.81 -16.65 -19.06
CA ARG A 375 -32.87 -15.75 -19.53
C ARG A 375 -33.72 -15.21 -18.40
N GLN A 376 -33.81 -13.89 -18.28
CA GLN A 376 -34.76 -13.26 -17.38
C GLN A 376 -36.17 -13.41 -17.94
N VAL A 377 -37.04 -14.18 -17.27
CA VAL A 377 -38.43 -14.47 -17.67
C VAL A 377 -39.46 -13.62 -16.94
N GLY A 378 -39.07 -12.97 -15.84
CA GLY A 378 -39.97 -12.10 -15.07
C GLY A 378 -39.23 -11.30 -14.01
N VAL A 379 -39.99 -10.37 -13.40
CA VAL A 379 -39.53 -9.59 -12.24
C VAL A 379 -40.63 -9.61 -11.19
N ILE A 380 -40.25 -9.94 -9.95
CA ILE A 380 -41.14 -9.85 -8.80
C ILE A 380 -40.87 -8.51 -8.12
N TYR A 381 -41.84 -7.65 -8.04
CA TYR A 381 -41.75 -6.34 -7.42
C TYR A 381 -42.22 -6.42 -5.96
N ASN A 382 -41.36 -6.12 -5.02
CA ASN A 382 -41.69 -5.90 -3.62
C ASN A 382 -41.53 -4.41 -3.28
N PRO A 383 -42.14 -3.90 -2.19
CA PRO A 383 -42.05 -2.49 -1.83
C PRO A 383 -40.63 -1.94 -1.68
N LEU A 384 -39.69 -2.79 -1.31
CA LEU A 384 -38.27 -2.40 -1.05
C LEU A 384 -37.29 -2.92 -2.10
N ASN A 385 -37.62 -3.99 -2.84
CA ASN A 385 -36.68 -4.68 -3.74
C ASN A 385 -37.38 -5.24 -4.98
N GLN A 386 -36.60 -5.44 -6.05
CA GLN A 386 -36.99 -6.15 -7.26
C GLN A 386 -36.21 -7.45 -7.38
N TYR A 387 -36.89 -8.56 -7.57
CA TYR A 387 -36.28 -9.88 -7.75
C TYR A 387 -36.45 -10.33 -9.19
N ARG A 388 -35.38 -10.61 -9.88
CA ARG A 388 -35.38 -11.13 -11.24
C ARG A 388 -35.62 -12.64 -11.19
N VAL A 389 -36.57 -13.12 -11.97
CA VAL A 389 -36.78 -14.55 -12.17
C VAL A 389 -35.98 -14.97 -13.39
N VAL A 390 -35.00 -15.85 -13.19
CA VAL A 390 -34.10 -16.34 -14.24
C VAL A 390 -34.42 -17.79 -14.53
N MET A 391 -34.58 -18.12 -15.81
CA MET A 391 -34.78 -19.47 -16.31
C MET A 391 -33.46 -19.98 -16.92
N GLU A 392 -33.07 -21.19 -16.54
CA GLU A 392 -31.94 -21.91 -17.12
C GLU A 392 -32.12 -23.42 -17.02
N ALA A 393 -31.32 -24.19 -17.76
CA ALA A 393 -31.32 -25.64 -17.63
C ALA A 393 -30.83 -26.05 -16.23
N ALA A 394 -31.38 -27.12 -15.70
CA ALA A 394 -30.99 -27.61 -14.38
C ALA A 394 -29.49 -27.91 -14.33
N PRO A 395 -28.79 -27.68 -13.18
CA PRO A 395 -27.34 -27.77 -13.08
C PRO A 395 -26.71 -29.06 -13.62
N ARG A 396 -27.41 -30.18 -13.54
CA ARG A 396 -26.96 -31.46 -14.08
C ARG A 396 -26.72 -31.43 -15.61
N TYR A 397 -27.40 -30.55 -16.34
CA TYR A 397 -27.26 -30.39 -17.79
C TYR A 397 -26.20 -29.37 -18.18
N LEU A 398 -25.69 -28.59 -17.22
CA LEU A 398 -24.66 -27.56 -17.44
C LEU A 398 -23.23 -28.04 -17.15
N GLN A 399 -23.07 -29.27 -16.62
CA GLN A 399 -21.77 -29.74 -16.13
C GLN A 399 -20.87 -30.35 -17.21
N SER A 400 -21.43 -30.81 -18.32
CA SER A 400 -20.69 -31.45 -19.39
C SER A 400 -21.20 -31.09 -20.77
N PRO A 401 -20.33 -30.83 -21.76
CA PRO A 401 -20.73 -30.67 -23.17
C PRO A 401 -21.47 -31.86 -23.75
N GLU A 402 -21.25 -33.06 -23.22
CA GLU A 402 -21.92 -34.27 -23.69
C GLU A 402 -23.44 -34.23 -23.49
N THR A 403 -23.95 -33.47 -22.51
CA THR A 403 -25.39 -33.27 -22.28
C THR A 403 -26.10 -32.59 -23.47
N LEU A 404 -25.34 -31.79 -24.26
CA LEU A 404 -25.88 -31.17 -25.49
C LEU A 404 -26.28 -32.18 -26.54
N ARG A 405 -25.74 -33.41 -26.54
CA ARG A 405 -26.14 -34.46 -27.48
C ARG A 405 -27.57 -34.94 -27.27
N GLY A 406 -28.05 -34.84 -26.05
CA GLY A 406 -29.42 -35.15 -25.67
C GLY A 406 -30.41 -33.96 -25.75
N PHE A 407 -29.97 -32.82 -26.32
CA PHE A 407 -30.78 -31.63 -26.41
C PHE A 407 -31.64 -31.64 -27.68
N PHE A 408 -32.94 -31.31 -27.54
CA PHE A 408 -33.91 -31.33 -28.62
C PHE A 408 -34.51 -29.94 -28.86
N PHE A 409 -34.77 -29.65 -30.09
CA PHE A 409 -35.48 -28.44 -30.54
C PHE A 409 -36.86 -28.83 -31.07
N VAL A 410 -37.83 -27.96 -30.87
CA VAL A 410 -39.17 -28.14 -31.40
C VAL A 410 -39.30 -27.32 -32.69
N ASN A 411 -39.54 -27.98 -33.81
CA ASN A 411 -39.73 -27.30 -35.09
C ASN A 411 -41.16 -26.72 -35.23
N SER A 412 -41.44 -26.02 -36.33
CA SER A 412 -42.73 -25.40 -36.62
C SER A 412 -43.88 -26.39 -36.73
N ALA A 413 -43.62 -27.67 -36.98
CA ALA A 413 -44.59 -28.75 -37.03
C ALA A 413 -44.81 -29.46 -35.68
N GLY A 414 -44.15 -28.99 -34.59
CA GLY A 414 -44.25 -29.60 -33.26
C GLY A 414 -43.39 -30.84 -33.07
N GLN A 415 -42.51 -31.16 -34.01
CA GLN A 415 -41.63 -32.34 -33.94
C GLN A 415 -40.35 -32.02 -33.17
N GLN A 416 -39.83 -32.99 -32.40
CA GLN A 416 -38.57 -32.90 -31.70
C GLN A 416 -37.41 -33.24 -32.63
N VAL A 417 -36.50 -32.31 -32.83
CA VAL A 417 -35.27 -32.46 -33.64
C VAL A 417 -34.06 -32.44 -32.73
N PRO A 418 -33.24 -33.51 -32.68
CA PRO A 418 -32.06 -33.51 -31.86
C PRO A 418 -31.00 -32.53 -32.39
N LEU A 419 -30.25 -31.86 -31.50
CA LEU A 419 -29.18 -30.93 -31.85
C LEU A 419 -28.16 -31.58 -32.80
N THR A 420 -27.86 -32.86 -32.60
CA THR A 420 -26.87 -33.61 -33.41
C THR A 420 -27.32 -33.83 -34.87
N ALA A 421 -28.58 -33.60 -35.20
CA ALA A 421 -29.08 -33.73 -36.58
C ALA A 421 -28.63 -32.56 -37.49
N PHE A 422 -28.32 -31.42 -36.92
CA PHE A 422 -27.95 -30.19 -37.64
C PHE A 422 -26.76 -29.44 -37.07
N ALA A 423 -26.16 -29.88 -35.94
CA ALA A 423 -25.02 -29.23 -35.35
C ALA A 423 -23.94 -30.25 -34.94
N ARG A 424 -22.69 -29.82 -35.07
CA ARG A 424 -21.53 -30.52 -34.56
C ARG A 424 -21.02 -29.81 -33.32
N ILE A 425 -20.77 -30.58 -32.27
CA ILE A 425 -20.18 -30.10 -31.03
C ILE A 425 -18.68 -30.23 -31.11
N THR A 426 -17.90 -29.16 -30.97
CA THR A 426 -16.44 -29.14 -30.95
C THR A 426 -15.95 -28.42 -29.70
N THR A 427 -14.82 -28.88 -29.19
CA THR A 427 -14.15 -28.19 -28.07
C THR A 427 -12.97 -27.41 -28.63
N THR A 428 -12.90 -26.13 -28.29
CA THR A 428 -11.82 -25.22 -28.69
C THR A 428 -11.29 -24.48 -27.46
N ASN A 429 -10.16 -23.81 -27.60
CA ASN A 429 -9.64 -22.93 -26.58
C ASN A 429 -10.02 -21.49 -26.88
N THR A 430 -10.33 -20.74 -25.83
CA THR A 430 -10.62 -19.31 -25.91
C THR A 430 -9.99 -18.58 -24.72
N PRO A 431 -9.65 -17.29 -24.85
CA PRO A 431 -9.27 -16.47 -23.72
C PRO A 431 -10.39 -16.40 -22.68
N LEU A 432 -10.09 -16.64 -21.40
CA LEU A 432 -11.03 -16.41 -20.31
C LEU A 432 -11.25 -14.91 -20.07
N SER A 433 -10.21 -14.10 -20.34
CA SER A 433 -10.26 -12.65 -20.23
C SER A 433 -9.20 -12.01 -21.14
N VAL A 434 -9.47 -10.78 -21.58
CA VAL A 434 -8.52 -9.95 -22.34
C VAL A 434 -8.34 -8.66 -21.56
N SER A 435 -7.12 -8.45 -21.07
CA SER A 435 -6.75 -7.26 -20.34
C SER A 435 -6.46 -6.09 -21.29
N HIS A 436 -6.85 -4.89 -20.91
CA HIS A 436 -6.52 -3.65 -21.63
C HIS A 436 -5.92 -2.64 -20.66
N GLU A 437 -4.95 -1.89 -21.15
CA GLU A 437 -4.36 -0.75 -20.46
C GLU A 437 -4.52 0.49 -21.34
N ARG A 438 -5.26 1.50 -20.87
CA ARG A 438 -5.58 2.73 -21.62
C ARG A 438 -6.23 2.47 -22.99
N GLY A 439 -7.04 1.39 -23.09
CA GLY A 439 -7.73 1.02 -24.34
C GLY A 439 -6.93 0.12 -25.28
N THR A 440 -5.64 -0.12 -25.02
CA THR A 440 -4.78 -1.02 -25.80
C THR A 440 -4.73 -2.40 -25.14
N PRO A 441 -4.75 -3.51 -25.91
CA PRO A 441 -4.55 -4.84 -25.37
C PRO A 441 -3.25 -4.92 -24.56
N ALA A 442 -3.32 -5.54 -23.40
CA ALA A 442 -2.20 -5.59 -22.46
C ALA A 442 -2.10 -6.95 -21.78
N SER A 443 -0.91 -7.31 -21.39
CA SER A 443 -0.61 -8.45 -20.53
C SER A 443 0.32 -8.04 -19.41
N THR A 444 0.04 -8.51 -18.20
CA THR A 444 0.84 -8.18 -17.02
C THR A 444 1.55 -9.43 -16.53
N VAL A 445 2.88 -9.34 -16.46
CA VAL A 445 3.74 -10.34 -15.83
C VAL A 445 4.08 -9.83 -14.43
N SER A 446 3.66 -10.57 -13.42
CA SER A 446 3.87 -10.26 -12.01
C SER A 446 5.01 -11.10 -11.45
N PHE A 447 5.86 -10.54 -10.60
CA PHE A 447 7.00 -11.24 -10.01
C PHE A 447 7.38 -10.66 -8.65
N ARG A 448 8.19 -11.40 -7.92
CA ARG A 448 8.86 -10.96 -6.69
C ARG A 448 10.36 -10.90 -6.92
N LEU A 449 11.04 -10.09 -6.12
CA LEU A 449 12.50 -10.13 -6.05
C LEU A 449 12.93 -11.23 -5.09
N ALA A 450 14.05 -11.88 -5.40
CA ALA A 450 14.69 -12.80 -4.48
C ALA A 450 15.16 -12.07 -3.20
N PRO A 451 15.22 -12.74 -2.05
CA PRO A 451 15.70 -12.13 -0.82
C PRO A 451 17.08 -11.49 -0.99
N GLY A 452 17.22 -10.22 -0.54
CA GLY A 452 18.48 -9.47 -0.65
C GLY A 452 18.72 -8.80 -2.02
N VAL A 453 17.74 -8.84 -2.93
CA VAL A 453 17.80 -8.14 -4.23
C VAL A 453 16.92 -6.89 -4.18
N SER A 454 17.43 -5.78 -4.69
CA SER A 454 16.68 -4.53 -4.89
C SER A 454 16.49 -4.25 -6.39
N LEU A 455 15.43 -3.51 -6.76
CA LEU A 455 15.21 -3.03 -8.13
C LEU A 455 16.29 -2.07 -8.57
#